data_f7c10ae8c18b2f18f5bc4a42febd1ffc
#
_entry.id   f7c10ae8c18b2f18f5bc4a42febd1ffc
#
_cell.length_a   1.000
_cell.length_b   1.000
_cell.length_c   1.000
_cell.angle_alpha   90.00
_cell.angle_beta   90.00
_cell.angle_gamma   90.00
#
_symmetry.space_group_name_H-M   'P 1'
#
loop_
_entity.id
_entity.type
_entity.pdbx_description
1 polymer ?
#
loop_
_entity_poly.entity_id
_entity_poly.type
_entity_poly.pdbx_seq_one_letter_code
_entity_poly.pdbx_strand_id
1 'polypeptide(L)'
;MTTILRVLFTGGGSGGPTTPLLAVNEALGALGPTESRFLGTTSGPERAMVEEAGIHFHAIPAGKLRRYFSWQNFTDPFRILAGGIIGLKHLLRFKPHVVVSAGSFVSVPVAYAARALGIPQVLLQMDVLPGLANRLMAPASSALGYYFPASERAFQRIPERQHVGPVVRNSIYQGDPEQANQRFQLNPDLPVLLITGGGQGAVGLNRAIQPLLPTWQKHFQVIHLTGRGSAIDLAHGPRYQTYEFVNEGMGDLLARSQLIITRAGLGILGELSILGKDVILVPLPNSHQELNASALAESGAITLLNQQELAENGSQWWSKFWSTYQPGVTGKRMQSYWPPQGTIAFASLIRQQGLRVS
;
A
#
# COMPACT_ATOMS: atom_id res chain seq x y z
N MET A 1 16.00 -13.38 30.12
CA MET A 1 14.58 -13.22 29.75
C MET A 1 14.51 -12.40 28.48
N THR A 2 13.85 -12.90 27.46
CA THR A 2 13.74 -12.16 26.18
C THR A 2 12.74 -11.00 26.39
N THR A 3 13.18 -9.76 26.26
CA THR A 3 12.33 -8.58 26.43
C THR A 3 11.21 -8.57 25.40
N ILE A 4 9.94 -8.49 25.85
CA ILE A 4 8.78 -8.34 24.97
C ILE A 4 8.80 -6.91 24.40
N LEU A 5 8.89 -6.79 23.08
CA LEU A 5 8.82 -5.49 22.41
C LEU A 5 7.38 -4.99 22.36
N ARG A 6 7.09 -3.84 23.00
CA ARG A 6 5.77 -3.20 22.91
C ARG A 6 5.77 -2.15 21.81
N VAL A 7 4.91 -2.35 20.81
CA VAL A 7 4.81 -1.48 19.62
C VAL A 7 3.43 -0.84 19.57
N LEU A 8 3.39 0.47 19.45
CA LEU A 8 2.17 1.22 19.18
C LEU A 8 2.12 1.64 17.72
N PHE A 9 1.27 1.01 16.93
CA PHE A 9 0.99 1.43 15.57
C PHE A 9 -0.03 2.57 15.56
N THR A 10 0.13 3.49 14.61
CA THR A 10 -0.85 4.56 14.40
C THR A 10 -0.99 4.90 12.93
N GLY A 11 -2.24 4.99 12.47
CA GLY A 11 -2.56 5.23 11.07
C GLY A 11 -4.06 5.17 10.84
N GLY A 12 -4.50 5.31 9.62
CA GLY A 12 -5.91 5.13 9.27
C GLY A 12 -6.47 6.13 8.28
N GLY A 13 -7.80 6.11 8.13
CA GLY A 13 -8.54 6.87 7.14
C GLY A 13 -8.59 6.20 5.77
N SER A 14 -7.71 5.23 5.51
CA SER A 14 -7.73 4.36 4.33
C SER A 14 -6.91 3.08 4.58
N GLY A 15 -7.05 2.06 3.71
CA GLY A 15 -6.24 0.83 3.79
C GLY A 15 -4.76 1.03 3.45
N GLY A 16 -4.41 2.07 2.70
CA GLY A 16 -3.04 2.31 2.24
C GLY A 16 -1.99 2.34 3.36
N PRO A 17 -2.11 3.23 4.36
CA PRO A 17 -1.18 3.27 5.49
C PRO A 17 -1.31 2.09 6.46
N THR A 18 -2.44 1.39 6.48
CA THR A 18 -2.71 0.31 7.44
C THR A 18 -2.08 -1.01 7.01
N THR A 19 -2.24 -1.41 5.74
CA THR A 19 -1.74 -2.69 5.23
C THR A 19 -0.23 -2.91 5.50
N PRO A 20 0.69 -1.96 5.24
CA PRO A 20 2.10 -2.17 5.55
C PRO A 20 2.38 -2.26 7.05
N LEU A 21 1.60 -1.58 7.91
CA LEU A 21 1.76 -1.70 9.36
C LEU A 21 1.35 -3.09 9.86
N LEU A 22 0.33 -3.70 9.27
CA LEU A 22 -0.06 -5.08 9.58
C LEU A 22 0.98 -6.08 9.10
N ALA A 23 1.52 -5.89 7.91
CA ALA A 23 2.59 -6.74 7.38
C ALA A 23 3.86 -6.70 8.26
N VAL A 24 4.24 -5.53 8.73
CA VAL A 24 5.41 -5.40 9.61
C VAL A 24 5.14 -5.94 11.01
N ASN A 25 3.90 -5.88 11.51
CA ASN A 25 3.53 -6.49 12.78
C ASN A 25 3.74 -8.02 12.75
N GLU A 26 3.34 -8.66 11.67
CA GLU A 26 3.59 -10.10 11.44
C GLU A 26 5.10 -10.41 11.47
N ALA A 27 5.90 -9.63 10.75
CA ALA A 27 7.34 -9.79 10.71
C ALA A 27 8.02 -9.54 12.07
N LEU A 28 7.55 -8.58 12.85
CA LEU A 28 8.04 -8.33 14.21
C LEU A 28 7.82 -9.54 15.13
N GLY A 29 6.65 -10.18 15.03
CA GLY A 29 6.36 -11.43 15.75
C GLY A 29 7.31 -12.57 15.41
N ALA A 30 7.70 -12.69 14.14
CA ALA A 30 8.70 -13.66 13.68
C ALA A 30 10.12 -13.35 14.19
N LEU A 31 10.46 -12.06 14.39
CA LEU A 31 11.76 -11.64 14.92
C LEU A 31 11.87 -11.78 16.44
N GLY A 32 10.77 -11.97 17.15
CA GLY A 32 10.74 -12.20 18.60
C GLY A 32 9.47 -11.73 19.28
N PRO A 33 9.33 -11.97 20.60
CA PRO A 33 8.12 -11.63 21.34
C PRO A 33 7.74 -10.16 21.19
N THR A 34 6.51 -9.93 20.74
CA THR A 34 6.00 -8.57 20.43
C THR A 34 4.56 -8.44 20.92
N GLU A 35 4.27 -7.35 21.64
CA GLU A 35 2.91 -6.93 21.98
C GLU A 35 2.55 -5.65 21.22
N SER A 36 1.47 -5.69 20.45
CA SER A 36 1.09 -4.61 19.56
C SER A 36 -0.27 -4.03 19.90
N ARG A 37 -0.41 -2.70 19.77
CA ARG A 37 -1.68 -1.99 19.79
C ARG A 37 -1.77 -1.03 18.64
N PHE A 38 -2.98 -0.67 18.25
CA PHE A 38 -3.21 0.23 17.11
C PHE A 38 -4.13 1.39 17.52
N LEU A 39 -3.68 2.63 17.21
CA LEU A 39 -4.49 3.84 17.31
C LEU A 39 -4.89 4.29 15.91
N GLY A 40 -6.19 4.29 15.63
CA GLY A 40 -6.75 4.65 14.32
C GLY A 40 -7.89 5.65 14.41
N THR A 41 -8.53 5.91 13.27
CA THR A 41 -9.65 6.84 13.17
C THR A 41 -10.96 6.21 13.67
N THR A 42 -11.94 7.05 14.01
CA THR A 42 -13.25 6.59 14.48
C THR A 42 -14.12 5.94 13.40
N SER A 43 -13.84 6.21 12.12
CA SER A 43 -14.72 5.85 10.99
C SER A 43 -13.99 5.29 9.76
N GLY A 44 -12.71 4.95 9.89
CA GLY A 44 -11.94 4.39 8.78
C GLY A 44 -12.10 2.87 8.64
N PRO A 45 -11.72 2.30 7.49
CA PRO A 45 -11.77 0.85 7.25
C PRO A 45 -10.71 0.08 8.05
N GLU A 46 -9.72 0.78 8.63
CA GLU A 46 -8.60 0.19 9.34
C GLU A 46 -8.99 -0.61 10.57
N ARG A 47 -10.12 -0.27 11.22
CA ARG A 47 -10.59 -1.00 12.41
C ARG A 47 -10.78 -2.49 12.10
N ALA A 48 -11.57 -2.80 11.08
CA ALA A 48 -11.84 -4.18 10.72
C ALA A 48 -10.56 -4.95 10.36
N MET A 49 -9.67 -4.33 9.59
CA MET A 49 -8.39 -4.93 9.19
C MET A 49 -7.48 -5.23 10.39
N VAL A 50 -7.44 -4.33 11.36
CA VAL A 50 -6.58 -4.45 12.55
C VAL A 50 -7.13 -5.49 13.53
N GLU A 51 -8.46 -5.51 13.75
CA GLU A 51 -9.13 -6.49 14.60
C GLU A 51 -9.07 -7.90 14.00
N GLU A 52 -9.21 -8.03 12.66
CA GLU A 52 -9.01 -9.30 11.93
C GLU A 52 -7.56 -9.83 12.08
N ALA A 53 -6.58 -8.93 12.13
CA ALA A 53 -5.18 -9.28 12.41
C ALA A 53 -4.88 -9.58 13.90
N GLY A 54 -5.89 -9.60 14.77
CA GLY A 54 -5.76 -9.89 16.21
C GLY A 54 -5.10 -8.79 17.02
N ILE A 55 -5.00 -7.57 16.50
CA ILE A 55 -4.38 -6.43 17.19
C ILE A 55 -5.46 -5.60 17.90
N HIS A 56 -5.21 -5.24 19.16
CA HIS A 56 -6.12 -4.35 19.90
C HIS A 56 -6.21 -2.97 19.27
N PHE A 57 -7.39 -2.62 18.76
CA PHE A 57 -7.68 -1.33 18.13
C PHE A 57 -8.32 -0.35 19.11
N HIS A 58 -7.84 0.89 19.09
CA HIS A 58 -8.46 2.01 19.79
C HIS A 58 -8.68 3.18 18.82
N ALA A 59 -9.92 3.66 18.76
CA ALA A 59 -10.26 4.82 17.95
C ALA A 59 -9.92 6.12 18.71
N ILE A 60 -9.27 7.04 18.02
CA ILE A 60 -9.03 8.39 18.53
C ILE A 60 -9.60 9.43 17.58
N PRO A 61 -10.10 10.57 18.08
CA PRO A 61 -10.55 11.66 17.24
C PRO A 61 -9.41 12.16 16.35
N ALA A 62 -9.71 12.34 15.06
CA ALA A 62 -8.76 12.89 14.09
C ALA A 62 -9.37 14.10 13.39
N GLY A 63 -8.63 15.19 13.28
CA GLY A 63 -8.95 16.30 12.41
C GLY A 63 -8.35 16.09 11.02
N LYS A 64 -9.06 16.50 9.95
CA LYS A 64 -8.52 16.52 8.59
C LYS A 64 -8.21 17.97 8.23
N LEU A 65 -6.97 18.29 7.90
CA LEU A 65 -6.62 19.56 7.27
C LEU A 65 -7.16 19.57 5.83
N ARG A 66 -8.37 20.12 5.66
CA ARG A 66 -9.01 20.26 4.34
C ARG A 66 -8.51 21.51 3.65
N ARG A 67 -8.18 21.39 2.38
CA ARG A 67 -7.71 22.52 1.55
C ARG A 67 -8.86 23.42 1.05
N TYR A 68 -10.12 23.04 1.35
CA TYR A 68 -11.32 23.80 0.99
C TYR A 68 -12.04 24.26 2.25
N PHE A 69 -12.83 25.32 2.13
CA PHE A 69 -13.63 25.85 3.24
C PHE A 69 -14.66 24.79 3.68
N SER A 70 -14.62 24.44 4.96
CA SER A 70 -15.58 23.55 5.60
C SER A 70 -15.75 23.99 7.05
N TRP A 71 -16.97 24.02 7.56
CA TRP A 71 -17.24 24.27 8.99
C TRP A 71 -16.47 23.33 9.92
N GLN A 72 -16.13 22.15 9.43
CA GLN A 72 -15.32 21.19 10.18
C GLN A 72 -13.88 21.67 10.41
N ASN A 73 -13.36 22.62 9.61
CA ASN A 73 -12.05 23.23 9.83
C ASN A 73 -11.97 23.98 11.18
N PHE A 74 -13.10 24.47 11.72
CA PHE A 74 -13.16 25.09 13.04
C PHE A 74 -13.18 24.07 14.19
N THR A 75 -13.70 22.88 13.97
CA THR A 75 -13.76 21.81 14.98
C THR A 75 -12.53 20.89 14.94
N ASP A 76 -11.84 20.82 13.80
CA ASP A 76 -10.69 19.94 13.60
C ASP A 76 -9.50 20.25 14.54
N PRO A 77 -9.15 21.50 14.91
CA PRO A 77 -8.13 21.77 15.92
C PRO A 77 -8.46 21.16 17.30
N PHE A 78 -9.72 21.25 17.71
CA PHE A 78 -10.17 20.63 18.98
C PHE A 78 -10.13 19.11 18.91
N ARG A 79 -10.45 18.51 17.77
CA ARG A 79 -10.33 17.07 17.55
C ARG A 79 -8.87 16.61 17.55
N ILE A 80 -7.97 17.38 16.96
CA ILE A 80 -6.52 17.11 16.98
C ILE A 80 -6.00 17.15 18.43
N LEU A 81 -6.40 18.16 19.21
CA LEU A 81 -6.02 18.30 20.61
C LEU A 81 -6.57 17.13 21.46
N ALA A 82 -7.87 16.82 21.29
CA ALA A 82 -8.49 15.68 21.97
C ALA A 82 -7.81 14.35 21.59
N GLY A 83 -7.51 14.16 20.30
CA GLY A 83 -6.76 13.01 19.83
C GLY A 83 -5.36 12.91 20.44
N GLY A 84 -4.68 14.05 20.62
CA GLY A 84 -3.39 14.13 21.31
C GLY A 84 -3.48 13.72 22.79
N ILE A 85 -4.46 14.22 23.51
CA ILE A 85 -4.69 13.88 24.95
C ILE A 85 -5.03 12.40 25.11
N ILE A 86 -5.91 11.86 24.25
CA ILE A 86 -6.27 10.44 24.29
C ILE A 86 -5.06 9.59 23.90
N GLY A 87 -4.32 9.99 22.85
CA GLY A 87 -3.08 9.34 22.44
C GLY A 87 -2.04 9.31 23.58
N LEU A 88 -1.84 10.43 24.26
CA LEU A 88 -0.95 10.53 25.43
C LEU A 88 -1.39 9.56 26.54
N LYS A 89 -2.69 9.48 26.84
CA LYS A 89 -3.22 8.53 27.84
C LYS A 89 -2.92 7.07 27.46
N HIS A 90 -3.05 6.72 26.16
CA HIS A 90 -2.70 5.38 25.68
C HIS A 90 -1.20 5.10 25.76
N LEU A 91 -0.35 6.08 25.44
CA LEU A 91 1.11 5.98 25.57
C LEU A 91 1.53 5.75 27.03
N LEU A 92 0.99 6.52 27.96
CA LEU A 92 1.29 6.39 29.40
C LEU A 92 0.83 5.06 29.98
N ARG A 93 -0.33 4.53 29.51
CA ARG A 93 -0.88 3.27 30.02
C ARG A 93 -0.21 2.03 29.41
N PHE A 94 0.05 2.06 28.12
CA PHE A 94 0.65 0.93 27.40
C PHE A 94 2.18 0.92 27.51
N LYS A 95 2.80 2.09 27.66
CA LYS A 95 4.25 2.30 27.72
C LYS A 95 4.97 1.59 26.57
N PRO A 96 4.65 1.92 25.29
CA PRO A 96 5.31 1.30 24.15
C PRO A 96 6.79 1.64 24.14
N HIS A 97 7.61 0.73 23.65
CA HIS A 97 9.03 0.98 23.41
C HIS A 97 9.26 1.78 22.14
N VAL A 98 8.30 1.71 21.20
CA VAL A 98 8.36 2.41 19.92
C VAL A 98 6.97 2.71 19.38
N VAL A 99 6.80 3.86 18.72
CA VAL A 99 5.61 4.22 17.95
C VAL A 99 5.94 4.09 16.48
N VAL A 100 5.03 3.51 15.68
CA VAL A 100 5.23 3.28 14.24
C VAL A 100 4.06 3.87 13.45
N SER A 101 4.35 4.62 12.38
CA SER A 101 3.34 5.17 11.49
C SER A 101 3.76 5.10 10.03
N ALA A 102 2.79 4.83 9.15
CA ALA A 102 2.95 4.92 7.70
C ALA A 102 2.23 6.16 7.10
N GLY A 103 1.93 7.16 7.94
CA GLY A 103 1.16 8.34 7.55
C GLY A 103 -0.24 8.35 8.16
N SER A 104 -0.97 9.38 7.88
CA SER A 104 -2.31 9.72 8.37
C SER A 104 -2.30 10.85 9.40
N PHE A 105 -3.32 11.71 9.30
CA PHE A 105 -3.46 12.85 10.22
C PHE A 105 -3.72 12.44 11.68
N VAL A 106 -4.30 11.26 11.91
CA VAL A 106 -4.51 10.73 13.27
C VAL A 106 -3.19 10.46 13.98
N SER A 107 -2.13 10.18 13.24
CA SER A 107 -0.81 9.86 13.79
C SER A 107 -0.03 11.10 14.26
N VAL A 108 -0.32 12.28 13.71
CA VAL A 108 0.44 13.50 14.00
C VAL A 108 0.43 13.85 15.49
N PRO A 109 -0.72 13.97 16.17
CA PRO A 109 -0.74 14.28 17.61
C PRO A 109 -0.10 13.17 18.46
N VAL A 110 -0.22 11.90 18.05
CA VAL A 110 0.40 10.76 18.75
C VAL A 110 1.93 10.84 18.64
N ALA A 111 2.46 11.24 17.49
CA ALA A 111 3.88 11.44 17.25
C ALA A 111 4.50 12.46 18.21
N TYR A 112 3.85 13.61 18.37
CA TYR A 112 4.34 14.65 19.28
C TYR A 112 4.18 14.26 20.75
N ALA A 113 3.11 13.54 21.13
CA ALA A 113 2.96 12.98 22.46
C ALA A 113 4.06 11.95 22.78
N ALA A 114 4.38 11.06 21.82
CA ALA A 114 5.47 10.10 21.96
C ALA A 114 6.82 10.81 22.14
N ARG A 115 7.12 11.84 21.33
CA ARG A 115 8.33 12.66 21.47
C ARG A 115 8.43 13.31 22.84
N ALA A 116 7.33 13.86 23.37
CA ALA A 116 7.30 14.48 24.70
C ALA A 116 7.59 13.48 25.83
N LEU A 117 7.28 12.20 25.63
CA LEU A 117 7.57 11.10 26.55
C LEU A 117 8.93 10.42 26.30
N GLY A 118 9.73 10.89 25.33
CA GLY A 118 11.00 10.28 24.97
C GLY A 118 10.85 8.92 24.26
N ILE A 119 9.65 8.57 23.77
CA ILE A 119 9.39 7.33 23.05
C ILE A 119 9.77 7.52 21.57
N PRO A 120 10.69 6.70 21.03
CA PRO A 120 11.10 6.81 19.63
C PRO A 120 9.93 6.55 18.68
N GLN A 121 9.89 7.31 17.58
CA GLN A 121 8.93 7.09 16.51
C GLN A 121 9.66 6.68 15.22
N VAL A 122 9.18 5.60 14.60
CA VAL A 122 9.61 5.15 13.27
C VAL A 122 8.53 5.47 12.25
N LEU A 123 8.92 6.19 11.21
CA LEU A 123 8.02 6.60 10.13
C LEU A 123 8.29 5.78 8.88
N LEU A 124 7.23 5.38 8.17
CA LEU A 124 7.32 4.79 6.83
C LEU A 124 6.87 5.81 5.79
N GLN A 125 7.75 6.11 4.83
CA GLN A 125 7.43 6.92 3.66
C GLN A 125 7.34 6.05 2.42
N MET A 126 6.15 5.92 1.87
CA MET A 126 5.92 5.06 0.71
C MET A 126 6.01 5.84 -0.61
N ASP A 127 5.29 6.96 -0.74
CA ASP A 127 5.23 7.75 -1.98
C ASP A 127 6.52 8.52 -2.27
N VAL A 128 6.78 8.81 -3.56
CA VAL A 128 7.88 9.70 -3.98
C VAL A 128 7.75 11.06 -3.31
N LEU A 129 6.54 11.65 -3.29
CA LEU A 129 6.28 12.90 -2.57
C LEU A 129 5.72 12.62 -1.17
N PRO A 130 6.34 13.19 -0.13
CA PRO A 130 5.82 13.06 1.21
C PRO A 130 4.45 13.75 1.37
N GLY A 131 3.50 13.01 1.92
CA GLY A 131 2.24 13.56 2.37
C GLY A 131 2.42 14.56 3.52
N LEU A 132 1.46 15.48 3.68
CA LEU A 132 1.54 16.50 4.74
C LEU A 132 1.67 15.90 6.14
N ALA A 133 0.99 14.78 6.43
CA ALA A 133 1.09 14.10 7.71
C ALA A 133 2.53 13.64 8.01
N ASN A 134 3.20 13.02 7.03
CA ASN A 134 4.59 12.57 7.20
C ASN A 134 5.55 13.74 7.38
N ARG A 135 5.36 14.84 6.63
CA ARG A 135 6.14 16.07 6.81
C ARG A 135 5.98 16.66 8.22
N LEU A 136 4.76 16.65 8.76
CA LEU A 136 4.48 17.13 10.11
C LEU A 136 5.06 16.20 11.19
N MET A 137 5.08 14.90 10.98
CA MET A 137 5.65 13.94 11.92
C MET A 137 7.19 13.87 11.87
N ALA A 138 7.80 14.25 10.77
CA ALA A 138 9.27 14.15 10.59
C ALA A 138 10.08 14.74 11.75
N PRO A 139 9.77 15.95 12.29
CA PRO A 139 10.54 16.50 13.42
C PRO A 139 10.39 15.70 14.73
N ALA A 140 9.35 14.88 14.84
CA ALA A 140 9.09 14.02 15.99
C ALA A 140 9.63 12.59 15.81
N SER A 141 10.13 12.24 14.63
CA SER A 141 10.56 10.89 14.29
C SER A 141 12.06 10.69 14.55
N SER A 142 12.42 9.51 15.06
CA SER A 142 13.81 9.08 15.30
C SER A 142 14.38 8.28 14.13
N ALA A 143 13.53 7.58 13.39
CA ALA A 143 13.93 6.81 12.22
C ALA A 143 12.88 6.85 11.10
N LEU A 144 13.35 6.63 9.86
CA LEU A 144 12.56 6.59 8.64
C LEU A 144 12.92 5.36 7.82
N GLY A 145 11.89 4.55 7.49
CA GLY A 145 11.94 3.64 6.33
C GLY A 145 11.33 4.32 5.11
N TYR A 146 11.94 4.18 3.95
CA TYR A 146 11.39 4.77 2.73
C TYR A 146 11.49 3.82 1.53
N TYR A 147 10.55 3.99 0.55
CA TYR A 147 10.52 3.18 -0.66
C TYR A 147 11.35 3.80 -1.79
N PHE A 148 11.19 5.08 -2.05
CA PHE A 148 11.86 5.78 -3.15
C PHE A 148 13.03 6.62 -2.64
N PRO A 149 14.26 6.44 -3.19
CA PRO A 149 15.40 7.27 -2.81
C PRO A 149 15.14 8.77 -2.94
N ALA A 150 14.34 9.18 -3.94
CA ALA A 150 13.99 10.58 -4.14
C ALA A 150 13.24 11.20 -2.96
N SER A 151 12.48 10.42 -2.18
CA SER A 151 11.72 10.90 -1.03
C SER A 151 12.61 11.24 0.18
N GLU A 152 13.80 10.65 0.30
CA GLU A 152 14.71 10.84 1.43
C GLU A 152 15.08 12.30 1.66
N ARG A 153 15.26 13.06 0.58
CA ARG A 153 15.64 14.48 0.63
C ARG A 153 14.70 15.35 1.48
N ALA A 154 13.43 14.95 1.57
CA ALA A 154 12.44 15.68 2.36
C ALA A 154 12.55 15.42 3.87
N PHE A 155 13.34 14.42 4.28
CA PHE A 155 13.42 13.93 5.66
C PHE A 155 14.83 14.01 6.27
N GLN A 156 15.68 14.88 5.77
CA GLN A 156 17.09 15.03 6.22
C GLN A 156 17.25 15.30 7.72
N ARG A 157 16.20 15.80 8.39
CA ARG A 157 16.20 16.05 9.83
C ARG A 157 15.97 14.80 10.69
N ILE A 158 15.55 13.69 10.09
CA ILE A 158 15.41 12.41 10.80
C ILE A 158 16.80 11.78 10.89
N PRO A 159 17.29 11.45 12.12
CA PRO A 159 18.65 10.99 12.32
C PRO A 159 19.00 9.71 11.56
N GLU A 160 18.11 8.72 11.59
CA GLU A 160 18.31 7.42 10.96
C GLU A 160 17.33 7.24 9.79
N ARG A 161 17.86 6.98 8.60
CA ARG A 161 17.07 6.83 7.38
C ARG A 161 17.54 5.59 6.63
N GLN A 162 16.61 4.73 6.27
CA GLN A 162 16.91 3.47 5.60
C GLN A 162 16.02 3.29 4.35
N HIS A 163 16.65 3.00 3.21
CA HIS A 163 15.93 2.56 2.01
C HIS A 163 15.50 1.11 2.22
N VAL A 164 14.25 0.91 2.63
CA VAL A 164 13.72 -0.41 2.96
C VAL A 164 13.01 -1.07 1.77
N GLY A 165 12.49 -0.26 0.83
CA GLY A 165 11.63 -0.77 -0.23
C GLY A 165 10.23 -1.18 0.29
N PRO A 166 9.47 -1.93 -0.51
CA PRO A 166 8.08 -2.26 -0.18
C PRO A 166 7.94 -3.17 1.04
N VAL A 167 6.99 -2.80 1.89
CA VAL A 167 6.53 -3.59 3.04
C VAL A 167 5.28 -4.34 2.62
N VAL A 168 5.38 -5.67 2.51
CA VAL A 168 4.38 -6.54 1.91
C VAL A 168 4.05 -7.70 2.84
N ARG A 169 2.79 -8.14 2.82
CA ARG A 169 2.28 -9.27 3.60
C ARG A 169 2.98 -10.59 3.21
N ASN A 170 3.22 -11.44 4.20
CA ASN A 170 3.86 -12.73 3.96
C ASN A 170 3.06 -13.63 3.00
N SER A 171 1.73 -13.55 3.03
CA SER A 171 0.85 -14.32 2.13
C SER A 171 1.09 -14.08 0.64
N ILE A 172 1.69 -12.94 0.27
CA ILE A 172 2.04 -12.66 -1.13
C ILE A 172 3.21 -13.50 -1.62
N TYR A 173 4.19 -13.75 -0.74
CA TYR A 173 5.33 -14.63 -1.07
C TYR A 173 4.94 -16.10 -1.24
N GLN A 174 3.79 -16.49 -0.69
CA GLN A 174 3.27 -17.86 -0.68
C GLN A 174 2.20 -18.10 -1.74
N GLY A 175 1.97 -17.15 -2.64
CA GLY A 175 0.95 -17.27 -3.69
C GLY A 175 1.19 -18.48 -4.60
N ASP A 176 0.18 -19.33 -4.73
CA ASP A 176 0.20 -20.57 -5.50
C ASP A 176 -0.66 -20.42 -6.77
N PRO A 177 -0.04 -20.43 -7.99
CA PRO A 177 -0.77 -20.34 -9.24
C PRO A 177 -1.81 -21.45 -9.45
N GLU A 178 -1.57 -22.65 -8.91
CA GLU A 178 -2.49 -23.77 -9.06
C GLU A 178 -3.76 -23.59 -8.22
N GLN A 179 -3.63 -23.04 -7.01
CA GLN A 179 -4.80 -22.65 -6.21
C GLN A 179 -5.62 -21.55 -6.90
N ALA A 180 -4.96 -20.63 -7.62
CA ALA A 180 -5.68 -19.66 -8.43
C ALA A 180 -6.46 -20.31 -9.57
N ASN A 181 -5.87 -21.28 -10.27
CA ASN A 181 -6.55 -22.03 -11.33
C ASN A 181 -7.84 -22.68 -10.81
N GLN A 182 -7.79 -23.33 -9.65
CA GLN A 182 -8.93 -23.99 -9.02
C GLN A 182 -9.98 -22.97 -8.55
N ARG A 183 -9.55 -21.94 -7.80
CA ARG A 183 -10.45 -20.95 -7.18
C ARG A 183 -11.20 -20.10 -8.22
N PHE A 184 -10.50 -19.68 -9.27
CA PHE A 184 -11.05 -18.81 -10.31
C PHE A 184 -11.44 -19.56 -11.59
N GLN A 185 -11.41 -20.90 -11.57
CA GLN A 185 -11.75 -21.77 -12.70
C GLN A 185 -10.99 -21.38 -13.98
N LEU A 186 -9.66 -21.20 -13.84
CA LEU A 186 -8.79 -20.78 -14.94
C LEU A 186 -8.28 -22.01 -15.70
N ASN A 187 -8.14 -21.86 -17.02
CA ASN A 187 -7.44 -22.85 -17.82
C ASN A 187 -5.92 -22.68 -17.62
N PRO A 188 -5.19 -23.72 -17.16
CA PRO A 188 -3.76 -23.62 -16.90
C PRO A 188 -2.93 -23.31 -18.16
N ASP A 189 -3.40 -23.69 -19.34
CA ASP A 189 -2.68 -23.51 -20.62
C ASP A 189 -2.78 -22.10 -21.19
N LEU A 190 -3.68 -21.25 -20.67
CA LEU A 190 -3.87 -19.90 -21.14
C LEU A 190 -3.27 -18.87 -20.18
N PRO A 191 -2.58 -17.83 -20.70
CA PRO A 191 -2.09 -16.75 -19.87
C PRO A 191 -3.23 -15.94 -19.24
N VAL A 192 -2.97 -15.36 -18.06
CA VAL A 192 -3.93 -14.53 -17.32
C VAL A 192 -3.52 -13.07 -17.40
N LEU A 193 -4.45 -12.22 -17.81
CA LEU A 193 -4.38 -10.75 -17.68
C LEU A 193 -5.25 -10.34 -16.49
N LEU A 194 -4.62 -9.82 -15.45
CA LEU A 194 -5.33 -9.27 -14.30
C LEU A 194 -5.49 -7.75 -14.45
N ILE A 195 -6.71 -7.26 -14.22
CA ILE A 195 -7.00 -5.83 -14.21
C ILE A 195 -7.53 -5.44 -12.84
N THR A 196 -6.92 -4.44 -12.19
CA THR A 196 -7.35 -3.99 -10.87
C THR A 196 -7.12 -2.50 -10.66
N GLY A 197 -8.13 -1.82 -10.13
CA GLY A 197 -8.05 -0.41 -9.74
C GLY A 197 -7.72 -0.19 -8.27
N GLY A 198 -7.45 -1.27 -7.52
CA GLY A 198 -7.36 -1.25 -6.05
C GLY A 198 -8.70 -1.44 -5.36
N GLY A 199 -8.71 -1.55 -4.02
CA GLY A 199 -9.88 -1.97 -3.23
C GLY A 199 -11.10 -1.06 -3.30
N GLN A 200 -10.94 0.21 -3.69
CA GLN A 200 -12.05 1.15 -3.89
C GLN A 200 -12.54 1.22 -5.34
N GLY A 201 -11.92 0.43 -6.24
CA GLY A 201 -12.23 0.44 -7.65
C GLY A 201 -11.65 1.65 -8.41
N ALA A 202 -11.81 1.61 -9.73
CA ALA A 202 -11.30 2.66 -10.62
C ALA A 202 -12.25 2.84 -11.82
N VAL A 203 -13.39 3.48 -11.60
CA VAL A 203 -14.45 3.67 -12.63
C VAL A 203 -13.88 4.18 -13.96
N GLY A 204 -12.94 5.14 -13.92
CA GLY A 204 -12.29 5.66 -15.13
C GLY A 204 -11.45 4.61 -15.87
N LEU A 205 -10.69 3.78 -15.14
CA LEU A 205 -9.93 2.67 -15.72
C LEU A 205 -10.90 1.61 -16.26
N ASN A 206 -11.90 1.23 -15.47
CA ASN A 206 -12.89 0.24 -15.85
C ASN A 206 -13.60 0.59 -17.16
N ARG A 207 -13.93 1.87 -17.38
CA ARG A 207 -14.53 2.35 -18.64
C ARG A 207 -13.53 2.34 -19.79
N ALA A 208 -12.30 2.80 -19.55
CA ALA A 208 -11.29 2.94 -20.60
C ALA A 208 -10.86 1.59 -21.21
N ILE A 209 -10.93 0.49 -20.44
CA ILE A 209 -10.53 -0.84 -20.92
C ILE A 209 -11.61 -1.57 -21.74
N GLN A 210 -12.88 -1.17 -21.64
CA GLN A 210 -13.99 -1.89 -22.26
C GLN A 210 -13.79 -2.16 -23.75
N PRO A 211 -13.36 -1.19 -24.59
CA PRO A 211 -13.16 -1.41 -26.02
C PRO A 211 -12.06 -2.44 -26.34
N LEU A 212 -11.16 -2.71 -25.40
CA LEU A 212 -10.01 -3.59 -25.58
C LEU A 212 -10.29 -5.04 -25.17
N LEU A 213 -11.33 -5.28 -24.38
CA LEU A 213 -11.66 -6.63 -23.87
C LEU A 213 -11.76 -7.69 -24.97
N PRO A 214 -12.44 -7.45 -26.13
CA PRO A 214 -12.51 -8.45 -27.21
C PRO A 214 -11.14 -8.80 -27.80
N THR A 215 -10.21 -7.84 -27.83
CA THR A 215 -8.84 -8.06 -28.31
C THR A 215 -8.03 -8.86 -27.31
N TRP A 216 -8.13 -8.52 -26.01
CA TRP A 216 -7.39 -9.21 -24.96
C TRP A 216 -7.85 -10.66 -24.78
N GLN A 217 -9.14 -10.94 -24.90
CA GLN A 217 -9.69 -12.30 -24.80
C GLN A 217 -9.20 -13.25 -25.92
N LYS A 218 -8.59 -12.74 -26.99
CA LYS A 218 -7.96 -13.59 -28.01
C LYS A 218 -6.67 -14.24 -27.47
N HIS A 219 -6.01 -13.58 -26.54
CA HIS A 219 -4.68 -13.98 -26.05
C HIS A 219 -4.69 -14.41 -24.57
N PHE A 220 -5.63 -13.90 -23.77
CA PHE A 220 -5.67 -14.09 -22.31
C PHE A 220 -7.01 -14.58 -21.81
N GLN A 221 -6.99 -15.20 -20.66
CA GLN A 221 -8.10 -15.16 -19.72
C GLN A 221 -7.99 -13.85 -18.93
N VAL A 222 -9.03 -13.05 -18.94
CA VAL A 222 -9.04 -11.73 -18.32
C VAL A 222 -9.81 -11.81 -17.00
N ILE A 223 -9.13 -11.52 -15.91
CA ILE A 223 -9.74 -11.34 -14.58
C ILE A 223 -9.77 -9.84 -14.27
N HIS A 224 -10.96 -9.30 -13.99
CA HIS A 224 -11.12 -7.89 -13.73
C HIS A 224 -11.70 -7.64 -12.33
N LEU A 225 -10.91 -7.03 -11.45
CA LEU A 225 -11.35 -6.58 -10.13
C LEU A 225 -11.87 -5.15 -10.26
N THR A 226 -13.20 -5.01 -10.32
CA THR A 226 -13.87 -3.74 -10.63
C THR A 226 -13.86 -2.75 -9.48
N GLY A 227 -13.73 -3.25 -8.24
CA GLY A 227 -13.85 -2.49 -6.99
C GLY A 227 -15.26 -2.57 -6.40
N ARG A 228 -15.36 -2.46 -5.09
CA ARG A 228 -16.63 -2.55 -4.36
C ARG A 228 -17.62 -1.49 -4.82
N GLY A 229 -18.85 -1.92 -5.12
CA GLY A 229 -19.93 -1.06 -5.62
C GLY A 229 -19.68 -0.50 -7.03
N SER A 230 -18.72 -1.03 -7.77
CA SER A 230 -18.36 -0.60 -9.13
C SER A 230 -18.58 -1.73 -10.13
N ALA A 231 -19.55 -2.60 -9.86
CA ALA A 231 -19.96 -3.63 -10.82
C ALA A 231 -20.31 -2.98 -12.17
N ILE A 232 -19.72 -3.50 -13.23
CA ILE A 232 -19.98 -3.04 -14.59
C ILE A 232 -20.70 -4.18 -15.28
N ASP A 233 -21.87 -3.88 -15.80
CA ASP A 233 -22.59 -4.80 -16.66
C ASP A 233 -21.91 -4.82 -18.03
N LEU A 234 -20.91 -5.69 -18.16
CA LEU A 234 -20.20 -5.92 -19.41
C LEU A 234 -20.64 -7.26 -19.99
N ALA A 235 -20.88 -7.30 -21.28
CA ALA A 235 -21.08 -8.53 -22.01
C ALA A 235 -19.89 -9.47 -21.77
N HIS A 236 -20.12 -10.53 -21.00
CA HIS A 236 -19.10 -11.48 -20.61
C HIS A 236 -18.83 -12.46 -21.76
N GLY A 237 -17.62 -12.40 -22.31
CA GLY A 237 -17.13 -13.47 -23.16
C GLY A 237 -16.62 -14.65 -22.32
N PRO A 238 -16.42 -15.83 -22.91
CA PRO A 238 -16.03 -17.05 -22.18
C PRO A 238 -14.65 -16.97 -21.50
N ARG A 239 -13.86 -15.93 -21.78
CA ARG A 239 -12.54 -15.69 -21.21
C ARG A 239 -12.46 -14.42 -20.39
N TYR A 240 -13.58 -13.86 -19.94
CA TYR A 240 -13.63 -12.67 -19.12
C TYR A 240 -14.46 -12.92 -17.86
N GLN A 241 -13.86 -12.70 -16.72
CA GLN A 241 -14.50 -12.83 -15.42
C GLN A 241 -14.34 -11.54 -14.64
N THR A 242 -15.37 -11.13 -13.91
CA THR A 242 -15.36 -9.95 -13.05
C THR A 242 -15.61 -10.31 -11.61
N TYR A 243 -14.89 -9.65 -10.72
CA TYR A 243 -15.11 -9.70 -9.28
C TYR A 243 -15.08 -8.27 -8.74
N GLU A 244 -15.93 -7.94 -7.80
CA GLU A 244 -15.85 -6.63 -7.15
C GLU A 244 -14.59 -6.53 -6.30
N PHE A 245 -14.28 -7.58 -5.58
CA PHE A 245 -13.12 -7.63 -4.69
C PHE A 245 -12.72 -9.08 -4.40
N VAL A 246 -11.43 -9.32 -4.23
CA VAL A 246 -10.87 -10.61 -3.82
C VAL A 246 -10.17 -10.44 -2.48
N ASN A 247 -10.69 -11.07 -1.43
CA ASN A 247 -10.07 -11.10 -0.10
C ASN A 247 -9.05 -12.25 0.00
N GLU A 248 -9.53 -13.46 -0.24
CA GLU A 248 -8.74 -14.68 -0.16
C GLU A 248 -8.25 -15.10 -1.54
N GLY A 249 -7.00 -15.54 -1.63
CA GLY A 249 -6.40 -15.99 -2.88
C GLY A 249 -5.88 -14.84 -3.77
N MET A 250 -5.79 -13.61 -3.25
CA MET A 250 -5.19 -12.51 -4.02
C MET A 250 -3.72 -12.78 -4.34
N GLY A 251 -2.96 -13.34 -3.40
CA GLY A 251 -1.58 -13.76 -3.63
C GLY A 251 -1.47 -14.81 -4.75
N ASP A 252 -2.37 -15.80 -4.74
CA ASP A 252 -2.43 -16.85 -5.75
C ASP A 252 -2.76 -16.26 -7.14
N LEU A 253 -3.74 -15.36 -7.19
CA LEU A 253 -4.14 -14.69 -8.43
C LEU A 253 -3.01 -13.81 -8.99
N LEU A 254 -2.33 -13.06 -8.14
CA LEU A 254 -1.15 -12.28 -8.54
C LEU A 254 -0.02 -13.21 -9.03
N ALA A 255 0.25 -14.31 -8.33
CA ALA A 255 1.24 -15.30 -8.74
C ALA A 255 0.90 -15.93 -10.10
N ARG A 256 -0.38 -16.22 -10.36
CA ARG A 256 -0.88 -16.80 -11.62
C ARG A 256 -0.85 -15.85 -12.81
N SER A 257 -0.97 -14.53 -12.55
CA SER A 257 -1.08 -13.53 -13.62
C SER A 257 0.24 -13.29 -14.34
N GLN A 258 0.24 -13.27 -15.68
CA GLN A 258 1.39 -12.94 -16.51
C GLN A 258 1.54 -11.44 -16.71
N LEU A 259 0.45 -10.77 -16.97
CA LEU A 259 0.42 -9.32 -17.19
C LEU A 259 -0.64 -8.69 -16.30
N ILE A 260 -0.32 -7.55 -15.72
CA ILE A 260 -1.22 -6.88 -14.78
C ILE A 260 -1.40 -5.42 -15.21
N ILE A 261 -2.67 -5.00 -15.35
CA ILE A 261 -3.03 -3.59 -15.58
C ILE A 261 -3.57 -3.05 -14.26
N THR A 262 -2.92 -2.00 -13.73
CA THR A 262 -3.32 -1.48 -12.42
C THR A 262 -3.09 0.01 -12.26
N ARG A 263 -3.67 0.58 -11.19
CA ARG A 263 -3.35 1.90 -10.66
C ARG A 263 -2.01 1.90 -9.94
N ALA A 264 -1.37 3.07 -9.81
CA ALA A 264 -0.10 3.22 -9.12
C ALA A 264 -0.25 3.34 -7.57
N GLY A 265 -1.06 2.46 -6.98
CA GLY A 265 -1.16 2.33 -5.53
C GLY A 265 0.01 1.53 -4.96
N LEU A 266 0.71 2.06 -3.95
CA LEU A 266 1.97 1.45 -3.50
C LEU A 266 1.82 0.10 -2.80
N GLY A 267 0.64 -0.22 -2.27
CA GLY A 267 0.38 -1.57 -1.76
C GLY A 267 0.53 -2.62 -2.84
N ILE A 268 -0.23 -2.49 -3.92
CA ILE A 268 -0.20 -3.44 -5.05
C ILE A 268 1.16 -3.41 -5.76
N LEU A 269 1.78 -2.24 -5.94
CA LEU A 269 3.09 -2.14 -6.59
C LEU A 269 4.18 -2.87 -5.82
N GLY A 270 4.15 -2.81 -4.49
CA GLY A 270 5.05 -3.58 -3.65
C GLY A 270 4.86 -5.09 -3.83
N GLU A 271 3.62 -5.56 -3.84
CA GLU A 271 3.27 -6.96 -4.07
C GLU A 271 3.75 -7.44 -5.45
N LEU A 272 3.52 -6.64 -6.50
CA LEU A 272 3.94 -6.96 -7.87
C LEU A 272 5.45 -6.96 -8.06
N SER A 273 6.17 -6.08 -7.36
CA SER A 273 7.63 -6.04 -7.43
C SER A 273 8.27 -7.31 -6.85
N ILE A 274 7.75 -7.79 -5.72
CA ILE A 274 8.23 -9.01 -5.07
C ILE A 274 8.01 -10.23 -5.97
N LEU A 275 6.85 -10.30 -6.62
CA LEU A 275 6.49 -11.38 -7.53
C LEU A 275 7.13 -11.25 -8.92
N GLY A 276 7.84 -10.16 -9.21
CA GLY A 276 8.48 -9.93 -10.51
C GLY A 276 7.48 -9.89 -11.66
N LYS A 277 6.33 -9.25 -11.47
CA LYS A 277 5.25 -9.22 -12.46
C LYS A 277 5.41 -8.13 -13.50
N ASP A 278 5.07 -8.43 -14.75
CA ASP A 278 4.96 -7.43 -15.80
C ASP A 278 3.72 -6.56 -15.57
N VAL A 279 3.92 -5.25 -15.58
CA VAL A 279 2.88 -4.29 -15.20
C VAL A 279 2.70 -3.20 -16.25
N ILE A 280 1.47 -3.01 -16.68
CA ILE A 280 1.01 -1.78 -17.35
C ILE A 280 0.37 -0.91 -16.28
N LEU A 281 1.02 0.21 -16.00
CA LEU A 281 0.60 1.12 -14.93
C LEU A 281 -0.20 2.27 -15.51
N VAL A 282 -1.44 2.41 -15.07
CA VAL A 282 -2.36 3.48 -15.46
C VAL A 282 -2.64 4.33 -14.21
N PRO A 283 -1.82 5.34 -13.88
CA PRO A 283 -1.99 6.13 -12.68
C PRO A 283 -3.31 6.89 -12.66
N LEU A 284 -3.80 7.19 -11.47
CA LEU A 284 -4.95 8.07 -11.30
C LEU A 284 -4.55 9.50 -11.74
N PRO A 285 -5.28 10.09 -12.71
CA PRO A 285 -4.95 11.44 -13.19
C PRO A 285 -4.98 12.50 -12.08
N ASN A 286 -4.08 13.47 -12.17
CA ASN A 286 -3.93 14.60 -11.23
C ASN A 286 -3.70 14.16 -9.77
N SER A 287 -2.97 13.09 -9.55
CA SER A 287 -2.66 12.54 -8.24
C SER A 287 -1.17 12.24 -8.04
N HIS A 288 -0.78 11.99 -6.79
CA HIS A 288 0.58 11.54 -6.45
C HIS A 288 0.99 10.22 -7.13
N GLN A 289 0.01 9.45 -7.63
CA GLN A 289 0.28 8.21 -8.34
C GLN A 289 1.07 8.43 -9.64
N GLU A 290 0.94 9.59 -10.29
CA GLU A 290 1.68 9.90 -11.52
C GLU A 290 3.19 9.96 -11.27
N LEU A 291 3.60 10.56 -10.15
CA LEU A 291 5.02 10.62 -9.78
C LEU A 291 5.59 9.25 -9.38
N ASN A 292 4.81 8.44 -8.67
CA ASN A 292 5.20 7.08 -8.35
C ASN A 292 5.39 6.23 -9.62
N ALA A 293 4.45 6.38 -10.57
CA ALA A 293 4.49 5.68 -11.84
C ALA A 293 5.67 6.14 -12.73
N SER A 294 5.93 7.45 -12.79
CA SER A 294 7.06 8.01 -13.56
C SER A 294 8.40 7.50 -13.03
N ALA A 295 8.61 7.48 -11.72
CA ALA A 295 9.84 6.97 -11.12
C ALA A 295 10.11 5.49 -11.47
N LEU A 296 9.07 4.67 -11.54
CA LEU A 296 9.19 3.27 -11.97
C LEU A 296 9.39 3.13 -13.47
N ALA A 297 8.72 3.96 -14.28
CA ALA A 297 8.84 3.95 -15.72
C ALA A 297 10.24 4.35 -16.20
N GLU A 298 10.84 5.38 -15.58
CA GLU A 298 12.20 5.84 -15.87
C GLU A 298 13.25 4.74 -15.68
N SER A 299 13.02 3.82 -14.75
CA SER A 299 13.90 2.65 -14.53
C SER A 299 13.61 1.49 -15.48
N GLY A 300 12.57 1.57 -16.30
CA GLY A 300 12.11 0.49 -17.17
C GLY A 300 11.47 -0.68 -16.40
N ALA A 301 11.09 -0.46 -15.15
CA ALA A 301 10.47 -1.49 -14.29
C ALA A 301 9.01 -1.77 -14.63
N ILE A 302 8.34 -0.84 -15.30
CA ILE A 302 6.94 -0.96 -15.71
C ILE A 302 6.71 -0.34 -17.10
N THR A 303 5.58 -0.65 -17.71
CA THR A 303 5.04 0.09 -18.84
C THR A 303 4.05 1.13 -18.35
N LEU A 304 4.32 2.40 -18.61
CA LEU A 304 3.43 3.51 -18.21
C LEU A 304 2.44 3.81 -19.34
N LEU A 305 1.16 3.92 -18.99
CA LEU A 305 0.09 4.30 -19.90
C LEU A 305 -0.81 5.35 -19.27
N ASN A 306 -1.01 6.46 -19.94
CA ASN A 306 -1.94 7.49 -19.51
C ASN A 306 -3.38 7.01 -19.71
N GLN A 307 -4.27 7.32 -18.74
CA GLN A 307 -5.69 6.92 -18.82
C GLN A 307 -6.42 7.52 -20.04
N GLN A 308 -6.09 8.74 -20.43
CA GLN A 308 -6.68 9.38 -21.60
C GLN A 308 -6.23 8.67 -22.88
N GLU A 309 -4.93 8.37 -23.02
CA GLU A 309 -4.38 7.60 -24.15
C GLU A 309 -5.01 6.20 -24.24
N LEU A 310 -5.20 5.54 -23.09
CA LEU A 310 -5.88 4.26 -23.01
C LEU A 310 -7.31 4.35 -23.56
N ALA A 311 -8.05 5.41 -23.21
CA ALA A 311 -9.44 5.61 -23.62
C ALA A 311 -9.57 5.99 -25.10
N GLU A 312 -8.68 6.84 -25.61
CA GLU A 312 -8.78 7.41 -26.97
C GLU A 312 -8.09 6.55 -28.02
N ASN A 313 -6.93 5.99 -27.71
CA ASN A 313 -6.04 5.30 -28.64
C ASN A 313 -5.66 3.88 -28.19
N GLY A 314 -6.37 3.32 -27.22
CA GLY A 314 -6.00 2.07 -26.55
C GLY A 314 -5.74 0.90 -27.52
N SER A 315 -6.53 0.74 -28.57
CA SER A 315 -6.35 -0.35 -29.54
C SER A 315 -5.05 -0.22 -30.36
N GLN A 316 -4.71 1.00 -30.78
CA GLN A 316 -3.47 1.26 -31.50
C GLN A 316 -2.26 1.10 -30.56
N TRP A 317 -2.36 1.66 -29.37
CA TRP A 317 -1.33 1.51 -28.34
C TRP A 317 -1.09 0.04 -28.00
N TRP A 318 -2.16 -0.75 -27.81
CA TRP A 318 -2.07 -2.18 -27.52
C TRP A 318 -1.37 -2.96 -28.62
N SER A 319 -1.71 -2.70 -29.89
CA SER A 319 -1.08 -3.36 -31.03
C SER A 319 0.43 -3.11 -31.08
N LYS A 320 0.84 -1.86 -30.81
CA LYS A 320 2.26 -1.48 -30.71
C LYS A 320 2.95 -2.15 -29.52
N PHE A 321 2.33 -2.09 -28.33
CA PHE A 321 2.85 -2.75 -27.13
C PHE A 321 3.02 -4.24 -27.35
N TRP A 322 1.97 -4.91 -27.85
CA TRP A 322 1.98 -6.36 -28.05
C TRP A 322 3.03 -6.84 -29.04
N SER A 323 3.32 -6.06 -30.08
CA SER A 323 4.36 -6.40 -31.07
C SER A 323 5.79 -6.40 -30.51
N THR A 324 6.01 -5.73 -29.40
CA THR A 324 7.32 -5.60 -28.73
C THR A 324 7.38 -6.22 -27.35
N TYR A 325 6.24 -6.68 -26.84
CA TYR A 325 6.14 -7.23 -25.49
C TYR A 325 6.94 -8.53 -25.34
N GLN A 326 7.81 -8.55 -24.36
CA GLN A 326 8.59 -9.71 -23.98
C GLN A 326 8.24 -10.08 -22.53
N PRO A 327 7.56 -11.21 -22.31
CA PRO A 327 7.14 -11.65 -20.98
C PRO A 327 8.31 -11.74 -19.98
N GLY A 328 8.11 -11.20 -18.79
CA GLY A 328 9.05 -11.26 -17.66
C GLY A 328 10.21 -10.25 -17.73
N VAL A 329 10.33 -9.44 -18.78
CA VAL A 329 11.45 -8.48 -18.90
C VAL A 329 11.27 -7.31 -17.94
N THR A 330 10.10 -6.66 -17.97
CA THR A 330 9.80 -5.54 -17.05
C THR A 330 9.64 -6.04 -15.62
N GLY A 331 9.07 -7.21 -15.42
CA GLY A 331 8.90 -7.83 -14.13
C GLY A 331 10.23 -8.09 -13.39
N LYS A 332 11.25 -8.60 -14.09
CA LYS A 332 12.59 -8.76 -13.53
C LYS A 332 13.21 -7.43 -13.12
N ARG A 333 13.04 -6.38 -13.91
CA ARG A 333 13.51 -5.03 -13.58
C ARG A 333 12.76 -4.46 -12.38
N MET A 334 11.45 -4.69 -12.31
CA MET A 334 10.63 -4.28 -11.18
C MET A 334 11.06 -4.97 -9.88
N GLN A 335 11.37 -6.26 -9.94
CA GLN A 335 11.87 -7.03 -8.80
C GLN A 335 13.23 -6.51 -8.28
N SER A 336 14.07 -5.98 -9.18
CA SER A 336 15.38 -5.43 -8.84
C SER A 336 15.36 -3.94 -8.48
N TYR A 337 14.23 -3.26 -8.64
CA TYR A 337 14.13 -1.81 -8.43
C TYR A 337 14.23 -1.42 -6.94
N TRP A 338 13.64 -2.21 -6.07
CA TRP A 338 13.68 -2.00 -4.63
C TRP A 338 14.56 -3.03 -3.93
N PRO A 339 15.10 -2.69 -2.74
CA PRO A 339 15.78 -3.67 -1.91
C PRO A 339 14.88 -4.87 -1.63
N PRO A 340 15.42 -6.09 -1.68
CA PRO A 340 14.67 -7.28 -1.29
C PRO A 340 14.36 -7.26 0.20
N GLN A 341 13.31 -7.97 0.61
CA GLN A 341 12.93 -8.17 2.01
C GLN A 341 12.61 -6.86 2.79
N GLY A 342 11.98 -5.89 2.13
CA GLY A 342 11.64 -4.61 2.72
C GLY A 342 10.87 -4.71 4.05
N THR A 343 9.97 -5.68 4.17
CA THR A 343 9.21 -5.95 5.40
C THR A 343 10.13 -6.30 6.57
N ILE A 344 11.10 -7.19 6.36
CA ILE A 344 12.08 -7.60 7.39
C ILE A 344 13.02 -6.45 7.73
N ALA A 345 13.48 -5.70 6.72
CA ALA A 345 14.35 -4.54 6.92
C ALA A 345 13.65 -3.46 7.79
N PHE A 346 12.38 -3.17 7.49
CA PHE A 346 11.61 -2.20 8.27
C PHE A 346 11.27 -2.71 9.68
N ALA A 347 10.93 -3.99 9.84
CA ALA A 347 10.72 -4.62 11.15
C ALA A 347 12.00 -4.58 12.01
N SER A 348 13.16 -4.81 11.40
CA SER A 348 14.47 -4.75 12.07
C SER A 348 14.79 -3.32 12.55
N LEU A 349 14.51 -2.31 11.72
CA LEU A 349 14.66 -0.89 12.08
C LEU A 349 13.76 -0.54 13.29
N ILE A 350 12.50 -0.97 13.28
CA ILE A 350 11.57 -0.75 14.39
C ILE A 350 12.08 -1.41 15.68
N ARG A 351 12.50 -2.67 15.59
CA ARG A 351 13.04 -3.42 16.74
C ARG A 351 14.28 -2.76 17.33
N GLN A 352 15.19 -2.32 16.48
CA GLN A 352 16.40 -1.61 16.89
C GLN A 352 16.06 -0.31 17.64
N GLN A 353 15.12 0.49 17.15
CA GLN A 353 14.70 1.72 17.82
C GLN A 353 14.03 1.46 19.16
N GLY A 354 13.15 0.44 19.23
CA GLY A 354 12.45 0.10 20.46
C GLY A 354 13.35 -0.49 21.55
N LEU A 355 14.41 -1.21 21.20
CA LEU A 355 15.35 -1.81 22.15
C LEU A 355 16.46 -0.86 22.61
N ARG A 356 16.69 0.27 21.95
CA ARG A 356 17.68 1.30 22.39
C ARG A 356 17.22 2.05 23.65
N VAL A 357 15.94 2.02 23.96
CA VAL A 357 15.31 2.80 25.05
C VAL A 357 14.93 1.90 26.24
N SER A 358 15.01 0.58 26.08
CA SER A 358 14.82 -0.42 27.14
C SER A 358 16.16 -0.78 27.81
#